data_b2929482da3cf6d607b6cc1042d70f5d
#
_entry.id   b2929482da3cf6d607b6cc1042d70f5d
#
_cell.length_a   1.000
_cell.length_b   1.000
_cell.length_c   1.000
_cell.angle_alpha   90.00
_cell.angle_beta   90.00
_cell.angle_gamma   90.00
#
_symmetry.space_group_name_H-M   'P 1'
#
loop_
_entity.id
_entity.type
_entity.pdbx_description
1 polymer ?
#
loop_
_entity_poly.entity_id
_entity_poly.type
_entity_poly.pdbx_seq_one_letter_code
_entity_poly.pdbx_strand_id
1 'polypeptide(L)'
;MKNQIKILALPAILFLASCGDEKKPAEAGKADIIPVKVLAVQGGASAGTISLSGQLTTDDEVYLSFKTGGIINKVLVKEGDAVKQGQLLATLNLTEINAGVQQAQLAFEKAQRDYQRAQNLYNDSVATLEQLQNAKTGLEIARQALSSAQFNRSYSEIHAPQSGYILRKMANEGQMVGPGTPVLQTNGAQSGNWLLKVGAGDAEWSSISINDKAEIAVGNDGSKILEGTVIRKSESTDPYTGTFTVDIKLNSKDYTGLASGMFGKATINVGKSVKAADTWAVPYDALLDGDGSTGYLFVTNDGKTAQRVKVAIGGMKKDEVIITDGLQGVQQVIVSGSAYLADKSLIKIVR
;
A
#
# COMPACT_ATOMS: atom_id res chain seq x y z
N MET A 1 13.74 4.04 78.03
CA MET A 1 14.76 4.91 78.64
C MET A 1 14.55 6.25 78.06
N LYS A 2 13.85 7.12 78.76
CA LYS A 2 14.37 8.33 79.49
C LYS A 2 15.24 9.13 78.50
N ASN A 3 14.93 10.44 78.20
CA ASN A 3 14.72 11.53 79.17
C ASN A 3 13.98 12.67 78.52
N GLN A 4 13.10 13.28 79.31
CA GLN A 4 12.54 14.60 79.22
C GLN A 4 13.61 15.66 79.48
N ILE A 5 13.45 16.87 78.96
CA ILE A 5 13.75 18.11 79.67
C ILE A 5 12.80 19.19 79.18
N LYS A 6 12.00 19.69 80.09
CA LYS A 6 11.24 20.94 80.14
C LYS A 6 12.17 22.09 80.51
N ILE A 7 11.87 23.30 80.06
CA ILE A 7 12.08 24.60 80.73
C ILE A 7 11.57 25.64 79.79
N LEU A 8 10.50 26.36 80.06
CA LEU A 8 10.09 27.37 80.98
C LEU A 8 10.34 28.79 80.46
N ALA A 9 9.20 29.49 80.12
CA ALA A 9 8.75 30.82 80.56
C ALA A 9 9.56 32.04 80.07
N LEU A 10 8.99 33.08 79.54
CA LEU A 10 8.16 34.14 80.14
C LEU A 10 8.01 35.29 79.11
N PRO A 11 7.00 36.14 79.19
CA PRO A 11 6.53 37.03 78.11
C PRO A 11 7.15 38.41 78.17
N ALA A 12 7.20 39.12 77.06
CA ALA A 12 7.41 40.55 77.00
C ALA A 12 6.37 41.18 76.09
N ILE A 13 5.39 41.82 76.73
CA ILE A 13 4.43 42.72 76.11
C ILE A 13 5.15 44.00 75.73
N LEU A 14 5.07 44.41 74.47
CA LEU A 14 5.33 45.80 74.09
C LEU A 14 4.27 46.22 73.05
N PHE A 15 3.40 47.10 73.54
CA PHE A 15 2.48 47.91 72.75
C PHE A 15 3.29 48.93 71.94
N LEU A 16 3.07 48.91 70.58
CA LEU A 16 3.26 50.12 69.81
C LEU A 16 2.08 50.24 68.84
N ALA A 17 1.30 51.25 69.12
CA ALA A 17 0.31 51.78 68.18
C ALA A 17 0.99 52.38 67.00
N SER A 18 0.55 52.03 65.77
CA SER A 18 0.88 52.79 64.58
C SER A 18 -0.29 52.75 63.60
N CYS A 19 -0.74 53.90 63.30
CA CYS A 19 -1.56 54.54 62.33
C CYS A 19 -2.09 53.62 61.20
N GLY A 20 -3.40 53.73 61.04
CA GLY A 20 -4.09 53.26 59.86
C GLY A 20 -3.68 54.03 58.59
N ASP A 21 -3.36 53.27 57.58
CA ASP A 21 -3.38 53.79 56.19
C ASP A 21 -4.66 53.23 55.50
N GLU A 22 -5.58 54.13 55.22
CA GLU A 22 -6.73 53.91 54.39
C GLU A 22 -6.22 53.51 53.03
N LYS A 23 -6.33 52.20 52.69
CA LYS A 23 -6.22 51.76 51.31
C LYS A 23 -7.40 52.36 50.55
N LYS A 24 -7.10 53.41 49.78
CA LYS A 24 -7.98 53.85 48.67
C LYS A 24 -8.41 52.65 47.88
N PRO A 25 -9.68 52.54 47.47
CA PRO A 25 -10.10 51.52 46.49
C PRO A 25 -9.27 51.72 45.21
N ALA A 26 -8.62 50.65 44.78
CA ALA A 26 -7.95 50.65 43.47
C ALA A 26 -9.01 51.05 42.42
N GLU A 27 -8.80 52.16 41.75
CA GLU A 27 -9.54 52.51 40.55
C GLU A 27 -9.52 51.29 39.65
N ALA A 28 -10.71 50.82 39.23
CA ALA A 28 -10.84 49.83 38.19
C ALA A 28 -10.08 50.34 36.94
N GLY A 29 -8.88 49.80 36.74
CA GLY A 29 -8.04 50.15 35.60
C GLY A 29 -8.84 50.01 34.34
N LYS A 30 -8.78 51.02 33.47
CA LYS A 30 -9.29 50.95 32.13
C LYS A 30 -8.77 49.65 31.55
N ALA A 31 -9.69 48.73 31.15
CA ALA A 31 -9.33 47.46 30.55
C ALA A 31 -8.46 47.78 29.33
N ASP A 32 -7.18 47.40 29.39
CA ASP A 32 -6.25 47.61 28.28
C ASP A 32 -6.76 46.84 27.07
N ILE A 33 -7.02 47.61 25.98
CA ILE A 33 -7.46 47.04 24.71
C ILE A 33 -6.20 46.56 23.98
N ILE A 34 -6.05 45.24 23.83
CA ILE A 34 -4.85 44.62 23.25
C ILE A 34 -5.00 44.53 21.72
N PRO A 35 -4.05 45.08 20.95
CA PRO A 35 -4.07 44.97 19.49
C PRO A 35 -3.71 43.55 19.10
N VAL A 36 -4.53 42.93 18.24
CA VAL A 36 -4.35 41.54 17.78
C VAL A 36 -4.54 41.42 16.26
N LYS A 37 -3.86 40.45 15.64
CA LYS A 37 -4.17 40.00 14.28
C LYS A 37 -5.00 38.74 14.34
N VAL A 38 -5.97 38.64 13.46
CA VAL A 38 -6.88 37.50 13.36
C VAL A 38 -6.80 36.85 11.99
N LEU A 39 -7.00 35.55 11.96
CA LEU A 39 -7.18 34.75 10.75
C LEU A 39 -8.62 34.20 10.75
N ALA A 40 -9.34 34.40 9.65
CA ALA A 40 -10.65 33.78 9.49
C ALA A 40 -10.52 32.26 9.46
N VAL A 41 -11.25 31.58 10.32
CA VAL A 41 -11.30 30.12 10.36
C VAL A 41 -12.21 29.64 9.24
N GLN A 42 -11.63 29.29 8.11
CA GLN A 42 -12.35 28.52 7.11
C GLN A 42 -12.22 27.05 7.50
N GLY A 43 -13.32 26.45 7.93
CA GLY A 43 -13.39 24.98 8.03
C GLY A 43 -13.10 24.46 6.63
N GLY A 44 -11.91 23.90 6.43
CA GLY A 44 -11.58 23.25 5.18
C GLY A 44 -12.39 21.95 5.14
N ALA A 45 -13.56 21.99 4.51
CA ALA A 45 -14.04 20.81 3.84
C ALA A 45 -12.98 20.50 2.77
N SER A 46 -11.95 19.75 3.16
CA SER A 46 -11.07 19.10 2.19
C SER A 46 -12.01 18.28 1.33
N ALA A 47 -12.23 18.70 0.09
CA ALA A 47 -12.88 17.85 -0.89
C ALA A 47 -12.22 16.49 -0.70
N GLY A 48 -13.03 15.45 -0.42
CA GLY A 48 -12.56 14.17 0.08
C GLY A 48 -11.54 13.53 -0.87
N THR A 49 -10.30 13.98 -0.79
CA THR A 49 -9.18 13.43 -1.57
C THR A 49 -8.22 12.74 -0.62
N ILE A 50 -7.87 11.52 -0.97
CA ILE A 50 -6.88 10.71 -0.26
C ILE A 50 -5.66 10.57 -1.15
N SER A 51 -4.48 10.89 -0.61
CA SER A 51 -3.21 10.81 -1.33
C SER A 51 -2.41 9.60 -0.83
N LEU A 52 -2.19 8.63 -1.70
CA LEU A 52 -1.44 7.40 -1.41
C LEU A 52 -0.30 7.23 -2.41
N SER A 53 0.78 6.60 -1.98
CA SER A 53 1.91 6.26 -2.85
C SER A 53 2.03 4.76 -3.01
N GLY A 54 2.50 4.33 -4.17
CA GLY A 54 2.66 2.92 -4.47
C GLY A 54 3.54 2.66 -5.67
N GLN A 55 3.46 1.45 -6.21
CA GLN A 55 4.27 1.03 -7.35
C GLN A 55 3.39 0.61 -8.52
N LEU A 56 3.84 0.99 -9.72
CA LEU A 56 3.25 0.51 -10.96
C LEU A 56 3.56 -0.97 -11.17
N THR A 57 2.57 -1.71 -11.58
CA THR A 57 2.65 -3.13 -11.96
C THR A 57 1.65 -3.41 -13.07
N THR A 58 1.61 -4.64 -13.56
CA THR A 58 0.52 -5.11 -14.42
C THR A 58 -0.24 -6.22 -13.72
N ASP A 59 -1.54 -6.39 -14.03
CA ASP A 59 -2.39 -7.40 -13.37
C ASP A 59 -2.00 -8.85 -13.74
N ASP A 60 -1.13 -9.00 -14.71
CA ASP A 60 -0.76 -10.26 -15.35
C ASP A 60 0.73 -10.61 -15.20
N GLU A 61 1.37 -10.15 -14.13
CA GLU A 61 2.73 -10.60 -13.80
C GLU A 61 2.72 -12.06 -13.37
N VAL A 62 3.56 -12.87 -14.02
CA VAL A 62 3.67 -14.29 -13.72
C VAL A 62 5.13 -14.73 -13.59
N TYR A 63 5.36 -15.69 -12.68
CA TYR A 63 6.61 -16.42 -12.56
C TYR A 63 6.56 -17.65 -13.43
N LEU A 64 7.50 -17.77 -14.36
CA LEU A 64 7.64 -18.89 -15.25
C LEU A 64 8.64 -19.90 -14.69
N SER A 65 8.26 -21.15 -14.66
CA SER A 65 9.06 -22.26 -14.16
C SER A 65 8.94 -23.47 -15.08
N PHE A 66 9.93 -24.36 -15.03
CA PHE A 66 9.79 -25.67 -15.65
C PHE A 66 8.90 -26.56 -14.79
N LYS A 67 8.06 -27.38 -15.42
CA LYS A 67 7.25 -28.38 -14.72
C LYS A 67 8.08 -29.58 -14.30
N THR A 68 9.15 -29.87 -15.04
CA THR A 68 10.11 -30.93 -14.76
C THR A 68 11.39 -30.33 -14.17
N GLY A 69 12.11 -31.09 -13.33
CA GLY A 69 13.45 -30.69 -12.90
C GLY A 69 14.50 -31.02 -13.96
N GLY A 70 15.63 -30.34 -13.88
CA GLY A 70 16.76 -30.60 -14.77
C GLY A 70 17.78 -29.48 -14.77
N ILE A 71 18.81 -29.60 -15.60
CA ILE A 71 19.83 -28.57 -15.81
C ILE A 71 19.32 -27.62 -16.91
N ILE A 72 19.37 -26.31 -16.64
CA ILE A 72 19.02 -25.29 -17.65
C ILE A 72 20.07 -25.32 -18.76
N ASN A 73 19.64 -25.60 -19.98
CA ASN A 73 20.51 -25.60 -21.15
C ASN A 73 20.75 -24.17 -21.66
N LYS A 74 19.66 -23.44 -21.91
CA LYS A 74 19.72 -22.05 -22.41
C LYS A 74 18.61 -21.20 -21.82
N VAL A 75 18.92 -19.92 -21.62
CA VAL A 75 17.95 -18.86 -21.39
C VAL A 75 18.10 -17.84 -22.53
N LEU A 76 17.13 -17.82 -23.43
CA LEU A 76 17.20 -17.11 -24.73
C LEU A 76 16.89 -15.63 -24.64
N VAL A 77 16.55 -15.13 -23.44
CA VAL A 77 16.09 -13.77 -23.19
C VAL A 77 16.84 -13.14 -22.01
N LYS A 78 16.86 -11.81 -22.00
CA LYS A 78 17.41 -10.98 -20.92
C LYS A 78 16.32 -10.13 -20.26
N GLU A 79 16.62 -9.60 -19.09
CA GLU A 79 15.76 -8.62 -18.43
C GLU A 79 15.57 -7.39 -19.33
N GLY A 80 14.32 -6.95 -19.46
CA GLY A 80 13.93 -5.86 -20.34
C GLY A 80 13.57 -6.26 -21.77
N ASP A 81 13.84 -7.50 -22.20
CA ASP A 81 13.50 -7.95 -23.54
C ASP A 81 11.97 -8.01 -23.73
N ALA A 82 11.50 -7.51 -24.89
CA ALA A 82 10.14 -7.70 -25.34
C ALA A 82 9.95 -9.12 -25.89
N VAL A 83 8.86 -9.77 -25.47
CA VAL A 83 8.52 -11.15 -25.89
C VAL A 83 7.12 -11.22 -26.46
N LYS A 84 6.92 -12.16 -27.39
CA LYS A 84 5.61 -12.44 -27.99
C LYS A 84 5.01 -13.70 -27.38
N GLN A 85 3.69 -13.77 -27.32
CA GLN A 85 2.99 -14.99 -26.90
C GLN A 85 3.48 -16.22 -27.69
N GLY A 86 3.78 -17.31 -26.99
CA GLY A 86 4.31 -18.55 -27.55
C GLY A 86 5.81 -18.54 -27.84
N GLN A 87 6.53 -17.42 -27.68
CA GLN A 87 7.98 -17.36 -27.90
C GLN A 87 8.70 -18.24 -26.88
N LEU A 88 9.68 -19.04 -27.36
CA LEU A 88 10.56 -19.84 -26.51
C LEU A 88 11.51 -18.94 -25.71
N LEU A 89 11.53 -19.11 -24.40
CA LEU A 89 12.30 -18.27 -23.47
C LEU A 89 13.47 -19.02 -22.81
N ALA A 90 13.25 -20.28 -22.43
CA ALA A 90 14.28 -21.10 -21.78
C ALA A 90 14.04 -22.58 -22.07
N THR A 91 15.12 -23.39 -22.03
CA THR A 91 15.09 -24.82 -22.23
C THR A 91 15.92 -25.54 -21.19
N LEU A 92 15.48 -26.73 -20.77
CA LEU A 92 16.31 -27.67 -20.03
C LEU A 92 17.23 -28.45 -21.00
N ASN A 93 18.22 -29.14 -20.45
CA ASN A 93 18.99 -30.14 -21.21
C ASN A 93 18.06 -31.32 -21.51
N LEU A 94 17.73 -31.45 -22.79
CA LEU A 94 16.75 -32.42 -23.27
C LEU A 94 17.34 -33.83 -23.50
N THR A 95 18.64 -34.06 -23.25
CA THR A 95 19.30 -35.34 -23.60
C THR A 95 18.64 -36.52 -22.89
N GLU A 96 18.49 -36.47 -21.60
CA GLU A 96 17.86 -37.51 -20.80
C GLU A 96 16.35 -37.63 -21.07
N ILE A 97 15.69 -36.49 -21.24
CA ILE A 97 14.26 -36.40 -21.51
C ILE A 97 13.92 -37.01 -22.89
N ASN A 98 14.71 -36.69 -23.91
CA ASN A 98 14.54 -37.28 -25.23
C ASN A 98 14.82 -38.79 -25.22
N ALA A 99 15.81 -39.25 -24.45
CA ALA A 99 16.05 -40.70 -24.30
C ALA A 99 14.84 -41.40 -23.65
N GLY A 100 14.21 -40.79 -22.63
CA GLY A 100 12.96 -41.29 -22.02
C GLY A 100 11.79 -41.34 -23.03
N VAL A 101 11.61 -40.30 -23.82
CA VAL A 101 10.58 -40.28 -24.88
C VAL A 101 10.84 -41.41 -25.88
N GLN A 102 12.11 -41.57 -26.34
CA GLN A 102 12.48 -42.62 -27.28
C GLN A 102 12.23 -44.03 -26.73
N GLN A 103 12.56 -44.26 -25.43
CA GLN A 103 12.28 -45.52 -24.77
C GLN A 103 10.78 -45.84 -24.69
N ALA A 104 9.96 -44.82 -24.30
CA ALA A 104 8.50 -44.94 -24.26
C ALA A 104 7.90 -45.20 -25.64
N GLN A 105 8.45 -44.53 -26.69
CA GLN A 105 8.04 -44.75 -28.10
C GLN A 105 8.29 -46.20 -28.53
N LEU A 106 9.48 -46.72 -28.27
CA LEU A 106 9.81 -48.13 -28.61
C LEU A 106 8.94 -49.13 -27.84
N ALA A 107 8.63 -48.87 -26.60
CA ALA A 107 7.71 -49.70 -25.82
C ALA A 107 6.29 -49.69 -26.37
N PHE A 108 5.78 -48.49 -26.77
CA PHE A 108 4.48 -48.38 -27.44
C PHE A 108 4.45 -49.16 -28.77
N GLU A 109 5.44 -48.97 -29.63
CA GLU A 109 5.52 -49.68 -30.89
C GLU A 109 5.57 -51.21 -30.72
N LYS A 110 6.33 -51.70 -29.70
CA LYS A 110 6.34 -53.11 -29.34
C LYS A 110 4.94 -53.59 -28.95
N ALA A 111 4.30 -52.90 -28.00
CA ALA A 111 2.98 -53.29 -27.52
C ALA A 111 1.92 -53.24 -28.63
N GLN A 112 2.04 -52.31 -29.56
CA GLN A 112 1.18 -52.22 -30.75
C GLN A 112 1.32 -53.45 -31.65
N ARG A 113 2.56 -53.87 -31.94
CA ARG A 113 2.80 -55.13 -32.69
C ARG A 113 2.29 -56.36 -31.98
N ASP A 114 2.47 -56.43 -30.68
CA ASP A 114 2.00 -57.56 -29.85
C ASP A 114 0.47 -57.63 -29.84
N TYR A 115 -0.23 -56.49 -29.67
CA TYR A 115 -1.69 -56.43 -29.77
C TYR A 115 -2.18 -56.85 -31.15
N GLN A 116 -1.58 -56.34 -32.22
CA GLN A 116 -1.97 -56.70 -33.58
C GLN A 116 -1.79 -58.20 -33.85
N ARG A 117 -0.71 -58.79 -33.36
CA ARG A 117 -0.49 -60.24 -33.46
C ARG A 117 -1.56 -61.01 -32.66
N ALA A 118 -1.85 -60.62 -31.41
CA ALA A 118 -2.89 -61.24 -30.61
C ALA A 118 -4.27 -61.14 -31.27
N GLN A 119 -4.58 -59.97 -31.88
CA GLN A 119 -5.82 -59.75 -32.63
C GLN A 119 -5.96 -60.70 -33.82
N ASN A 120 -4.90 -60.88 -34.60
CA ASN A 120 -4.90 -61.78 -35.74
C ASN A 120 -5.08 -63.23 -35.31
N LEU A 121 -4.32 -63.68 -34.28
CA LEU A 121 -4.43 -65.04 -33.73
C LEU A 121 -5.80 -65.33 -33.08
N TYR A 122 -6.43 -64.33 -32.47
CA TYR A 122 -7.80 -64.44 -31.97
C TYR A 122 -8.81 -64.62 -33.08
N ASN A 123 -8.69 -63.82 -34.13
CA ASN A 123 -9.56 -63.93 -35.30
C ASN A 123 -9.44 -65.31 -36.00
N ASP A 124 -8.21 -65.88 -35.99
CA ASP A 124 -7.94 -67.20 -36.51
C ASP A 124 -8.28 -68.33 -35.50
N SER A 125 -8.94 -67.99 -34.34
CA SER A 125 -9.30 -68.93 -33.28
C SER A 125 -8.14 -69.65 -32.63
N VAL A 126 -6.91 -69.11 -32.67
CA VAL A 126 -5.68 -69.65 -32.10
C VAL A 126 -5.40 -69.09 -30.73
N ALA A 127 -5.77 -67.86 -30.45
CA ALA A 127 -5.59 -67.18 -29.16
C ALA A 127 -6.91 -67.07 -28.38
N THR A 128 -6.81 -66.97 -27.06
CA THR A 128 -7.97 -66.78 -26.16
C THR A 128 -8.37 -65.28 -26.13
N LEU A 129 -9.63 -64.99 -25.76
CA LEU A 129 -10.09 -63.64 -25.50
C LEU A 129 -9.26 -62.96 -24.43
N GLU A 130 -8.85 -63.69 -23.39
CA GLU A 130 -7.98 -63.18 -22.32
C GLU A 130 -6.63 -62.70 -22.85
N GLN A 131 -5.99 -63.48 -23.76
CA GLN A 131 -4.71 -63.09 -24.39
C GLN A 131 -4.86 -61.80 -25.17
N LEU A 132 -5.96 -61.67 -25.95
CA LEU A 132 -6.27 -60.45 -26.68
C LEU A 132 -6.48 -59.25 -25.73
N GLN A 133 -7.26 -59.42 -24.66
CA GLN A 133 -7.51 -58.35 -23.70
C GLN A 133 -6.23 -57.96 -22.94
N ASN A 134 -5.36 -58.88 -22.59
CA ASN A 134 -4.06 -58.61 -21.98
C ASN A 134 -3.13 -57.81 -22.90
N ALA A 135 -3.10 -58.18 -24.19
CA ALA A 135 -2.32 -57.46 -25.19
C ALA A 135 -2.87 -56.02 -25.40
N LYS A 136 -4.21 -55.85 -25.43
CA LYS A 136 -4.85 -54.56 -25.49
C LYS A 136 -4.52 -53.66 -24.29
N THR A 137 -4.59 -54.22 -23.08
CA THR A 137 -4.22 -53.52 -21.83
C THR A 137 -2.77 -53.09 -21.86
N GLY A 138 -1.86 -53.94 -22.32
CA GLY A 138 -0.45 -53.65 -22.49
C GLY A 138 -0.21 -52.45 -23.46
N LEU A 139 -0.96 -52.43 -24.59
CA LEU A 139 -0.91 -51.31 -25.54
C LEU A 139 -1.39 -49.99 -24.93
N GLU A 140 -2.49 -50.03 -24.17
CA GLU A 140 -3.00 -48.82 -23.51
C GLU A 140 -2.02 -48.28 -22.42
N ILE A 141 -1.40 -49.16 -21.64
CA ILE A 141 -0.36 -48.81 -20.67
C ILE A 141 0.83 -48.12 -21.37
N ALA A 142 1.32 -48.73 -22.48
CA ALA A 142 2.44 -48.17 -23.22
C ALA A 142 2.09 -46.83 -23.90
N ARG A 143 0.86 -46.67 -24.39
CA ARG A 143 0.35 -45.41 -24.94
C ARG A 143 0.35 -44.30 -23.88
N GLN A 144 -0.12 -44.58 -22.66
CA GLN A 144 -0.12 -43.62 -21.57
C GLN A 144 1.31 -43.26 -21.12
N ALA A 145 2.22 -44.23 -21.09
CA ALA A 145 3.62 -43.97 -20.78
C ALA A 145 4.28 -43.03 -21.80
N LEU A 146 4.02 -43.26 -23.10
CA LEU A 146 4.51 -42.38 -24.18
C LEU A 146 3.92 -40.98 -24.07
N SER A 147 2.62 -40.87 -23.86
CA SER A 147 1.94 -39.58 -23.65
C SER A 147 2.55 -38.81 -22.50
N SER A 148 2.80 -39.46 -21.36
CA SER A 148 3.45 -38.87 -20.19
C SER A 148 4.87 -38.39 -20.49
N ALA A 149 5.67 -39.19 -21.21
CA ALA A 149 7.03 -38.81 -21.59
C ALA A 149 7.04 -37.60 -22.54
N GLN A 150 6.15 -37.57 -23.54
CA GLN A 150 6.00 -36.45 -24.46
C GLN A 150 5.53 -35.19 -23.75
N PHE A 151 4.60 -35.32 -22.82
CA PHE A 151 4.14 -34.22 -21.97
C PHE A 151 5.31 -33.64 -21.16
N ASN A 152 6.09 -34.47 -20.47
CA ASN A 152 7.25 -34.00 -19.73
C ASN A 152 8.27 -33.30 -20.62
N ARG A 153 8.47 -33.76 -21.84
CA ARG A 153 9.34 -33.09 -22.84
C ARG A 153 8.81 -31.70 -23.18
N SER A 154 7.50 -31.55 -23.45
CA SER A 154 6.92 -30.26 -23.83
C SER A 154 7.04 -29.22 -22.70
N TYR A 155 6.97 -29.66 -21.45
CA TYR A 155 7.12 -28.79 -20.25
C TYR A 155 8.57 -28.64 -19.78
N SER A 156 9.53 -29.14 -20.55
CA SER A 156 10.97 -28.85 -20.39
C SER A 156 11.41 -27.61 -21.17
N GLU A 157 10.46 -26.92 -21.75
CA GLU A 157 10.61 -25.63 -22.43
C GLU A 157 9.68 -24.61 -21.75
N ILE A 158 10.18 -23.38 -21.56
CA ILE A 158 9.37 -22.26 -21.09
C ILE A 158 9.04 -21.38 -22.26
N HIS A 159 7.75 -21.21 -22.51
CA HIS A 159 7.24 -20.29 -23.52
C HIS A 159 6.51 -19.12 -22.85
N ALA A 160 6.53 -17.95 -23.50
CA ALA A 160 5.80 -16.79 -23.03
C ALA A 160 4.28 -17.03 -23.10
N PRO A 161 3.54 -16.91 -21.98
CA PRO A 161 2.08 -17.12 -21.97
C PRO A 161 1.34 -16.00 -22.70
N GLN A 162 1.94 -14.83 -22.76
CA GLN A 162 1.41 -13.62 -23.41
C GLN A 162 2.53 -12.71 -23.90
N SER A 163 2.19 -11.74 -24.75
CA SER A 163 3.13 -10.72 -25.19
C SER A 163 3.37 -9.69 -24.10
N GLY A 164 4.64 -9.33 -23.84
CA GLY A 164 5.02 -8.43 -22.76
C GLY A 164 6.52 -8.25 -22.67
N TYR A 165 7.02 -8.12 -21.45
CA TYR A 165 8.45 -7.94 -21.16
C TYR A 165 8.94 -8.92 -20.11
N ILE A 166 10.22 -9.28 -20.20
CA ILE A 166 10.92 -10.02 -19.15
C ILE A 166 11.27 -9.04 -18.03
N LEU A 167 10.72 -9.23 -16.84
CA LEU A 167 10.98 -8.38 -15.68
C LEU A 167 12.25 -8.80 -14.96
N ARG A 168 12.42 -10.12 -14.76
CA ARG A 168 13.57 -10.67 -14.02
C ARG A 168 13.98 -12.03 -14.59
N LYS A 169 15.28 -12.29 -14.54
CA LYS A 169 15.88 -13.61 -14.74
C LYS A 169 16.40 -14.15 -13.40
N MET A 170 15.73 -15.19 -12.88
CA MET A 170 15.97 -15.73 -11.52
C MET A 170 16.90 -16.95 -11.52
N ALA A 171 17.17 -17.55 -12.70
CA ALA A 171 18.08 -18.67 -12.83
C ALA A 171 18.96 -18.53 -14.09
N ASN A 172 20.13 -19.18 -14.05
CA ASN A 172 21.13 -19.08 -15.10
C ASN A 172 21.32 -20.40 -15.85
N GLU A 173 21.90 -20.32 -17.04
CA GLU A 173 22.36 -21.49 -17.82
C GLU A 173 23.33 -22.33 -17.02
N GLY A 174 23.22 -23.65 -17.12
CA GLY A 174 24.00 -24.61 -16.35
C GLY A 174 23.51 -24.86 -14.93
N GLN A 175 22.57 -24.07 -14.42
CA GLN A 175 21.98 -24.25 -13.10
C GLN A 175 21.01 -25.41 -13.08
N MET A 176 21.06 -26.24 -12.03
CA MET A 176 20.06 -27.28 -11.76
C MET A 176 18.86 -26.65 -11.05
N VAL A 177 17.66 -26.90 -11.57
CA VAL A 177 16.39 -26.41 -11.00
C VAL A 177 15.43 -27.58 -10.77
N GLY A 178 14.65 -27.46 -9.68
CA GLY A 178 13.56 -28.39 -9.41
C GLY A 178 12.26 -27.99 -10.11
N PRO A 179 11.27 -28.90 -10.15
CA PRO A 179 9.94 -28.57 -10.64
C PRO A 179 9.34 -27.39 -9.90
N GLY A 180 8.77 -26.41 -10.63
CA GLY A 180 8.13 -25.22 -10.05
C GLY A 180 9.09 -24.11 -9.55
N THR A 181 10.42 -24.33 -9.64
CA THR A 181 11.40 -23.27 -9.30
C THR A 181 11.27 -22.11 -10.29
N PRO A 182 11.03 -20.85 -9.83
CA PRO A 182 10.94 -19.70 -10.73
C PRO A 182 12.26 -19.47 -11.49
N VAL A 183 12.16 -19.33 -12.82
CA VAL A 183 13.29 -19.07 -13.71
C VAL A 183 13.22 -17.68 -14.31
N LEU A 184 12.04 -17.25 -14.73
CA LEU A 184 11.79 -15.94 -15.32
C LEU A 184 10.54 -15.32 -14.69
N GLN A 185 10.50 -14.00 -14.63
CA GLN A 185 9.29 -13.23 -14.33
C GLN A 185 8.93 -12.41 -15.56
N THR A 186 7.69 -12.47 -15.98
CA THR A 186 7.16 -11.71 -17.13
C THR A 186 5.92 -10.94 -16.75
N ASN A 187 5.60 -9.93 -17.54
CA ASN A 187 4.33 -9.20 -17.45
C ASN A 187 3.68 -9.11 -18.84
N GLY A 188 2.42 -8.69 -18.86
CA GLY A 188 1.65 -8.39 -20.07
C GLY A 188 1.56 -6.89 -20.38
N ALA A 189 2.61 -6.13 -20.14
CA ALA A 189 2.61 -4.68 -20.27
C ALA A 189 2.17 -4.17 -21.65
N GLN A 190 2.29 -4.98 -22.69
CA GLN A 190 1.78 -4.66 -24.02
C GLN A 190 0.25 -4.74 -24.13
N SER A 191 -0.42 -5.44 -23.20
CA SER A 191 -1.89 -5.55 -23.17
C SER A 191 -2.58 -4.34 -22.51
N GLY A 192 -1.82 -3.39 -21.95
CA GLY A 192 -2.37 -2.16 -21.40
C GLY A 192 -3.02 -2.30 -20.01
N ASN A 193 -2.82 -3.42 -19.31
CA ASN A 193 -3.40 -3.67 -17.99
C ASN A 193 -2.52 -3.13 -16.84
N TRP A 194 -2.19 -1.86 -16.93
CA TRP A 194 -1.39 -1.21 -15.90
C TRP A 194 -2.19 -0.90 -14.64
N LEU A 195 -1.60 -1.19 -13.51
CA LEU A 195 -2.13 -0.92 -12.17
C LEU A 195 -1.11 -0.11 -11.36
N LEU A 196 -1.61 0.77 -10.51
CA LEU A 196 -0.86 1.31 -9.39
C LEU A 196 -1.35 0.60 -8.13
N LYS A 197 -0.48 -0.15 -7.46
CA LYS A 197 -0.75 -0.77 -6.17
C LYS A 197 -0.30 0.17 -5.07
N VAL A 198 -1.24 0.64 -4.25
CA VAL A 198 -0.97 1.55 -3.13
C VAL A 198 -1.32 0.90 -1.80
N GLY A 199 -0.55 1.22 -0.77
CA GLY A 199 -0.86 0.83 0.60
C GLY A 199 -1.76 1.87 1.26
N ALA A 200 -2.85 1.45 1.89
CA ALA A 200 -3.78 2.29 2.62
C ALA A 200 -3.86 1.84 4.09
N GLY A 201 -3.91 2.79 5.02
CA GLY A 201 -4.25 2.52 6.42
C GLY A 201 -5.76 2.28 6.61
N ASP A 202 -6.16 1.90 7.82
CA ASP A 202 -7.56 1.55 8.13
C ASP A 202 -8.56 2.66 7.78
N ALA A 203 -8.21 3.92 8.11
CA ALA A 203 -9.07 5.08 7.88
C ALA A 203 -9.22 5.38 6.38
N GLU A 204 -8.12 5.35 5.63
CA GLU A 204 -8.12 5.55 4.19
C GLU A 204 -8.84 4.42 3.47
N TRP A 205 -8.54 3.15 3.86
CA TRP A 205 -9.20 1.98 3.28
C TRP A 205 -10.72 2.03 3.45
N SER A 206 -11.21 2.42 4.65
CA SER A 206 -12.66 2.51 4.92
C SER A 206 -13.36 3.59 4.09
N SER A 207 -12.62 4.63 3.71
CA SER A 207 -13.13 5.80 2.99
C SER A 207 -13.11 5.60 1.47
N ILE A 208 -12.16 4.80 0.95
CA ILE A 208 -12.03 4.51 -0.48
C ILE A 208 -13.11 3.51 -0.90
N SER A 209 -13.74 3.76 -2.04
CA SER A 209 -14.72 2.88 -2.66
C SER A 209 -14.25 2.39 -4.03
N ILE A 210 -14.74 1.19 -4.43
CA ILE A 210 -14.52 0.71 -5.81
C ILE A 210 -15.22 1.69 -6.78
N ASN A 211 -14.57 1.98 -7.90
CA ASN A 211 -14.91 2.97 -8.92
C ASN A 211 -14.61 4.43 -8.54
N ASP A 212 -13.99 4.70 -7.39
CA ASP A 212 -13.46 6.03 -7.12
C ASP A 212 -12.42 6.43 -8.18
N LYS A 213 -12.46 7.69 -8.61
CA LYS A 213 -11.53 8.24 -9.59
C LYS A 213 -10.26 8.68 -8.89
N ALA A 214 -9.14 8.50 -9.57
CA ALA A 214 -7.84 8.89 -9.07
C ALA A 214 -7.02 9.60 -10.15
N GLU A 215 -6.26 10.60 -9.74
CA GLU A 215 -5.17 11.16 -10.51
C GLU A 215 -3.86 10.55 -10.05
N ILE A 216 -3.06 10.05 -10.99
CA ILE A 216 -1.81 9.33 -10.70
C ILE A 216 -0.66 10.13 -11.29
N ALA A 217 0.17 10.68 -10.41
CA ALA A 217 1.42 11.31 -10.79
C ALA A 217 2.54 10.26 -10.80
N VAL A 218 3.21 10.07 -11.94
CA VAL A 218 4.28 9.10 -12.14
C VAL A 218 5.58 9.83 -12.45
N GLY A 219 6.69 9.29 -11.96
CA GLY A 219 8.02 9.87 -12.10
C GLY A 219 8.45 10.70 -10.90
N ASN A 220 9.77 10.94 -10.78
CA ASN A 220 10.36 11.67 -9.64
C ASN A 220 9.87 13.13 -9.53
N ASP A 221 9.52 13.72 -10.64
CA ASP A 221 9.05 15.11 -10.75
C ASP A 221 7.53 15.22 -10.83
N GLY A 222 6.80 14.08 -10.87
CA GLY A 222 5.36 14.07 -11.04
C GLY A 222 4.88 14.62 -12.39
N SER A 223 5.77 14.66 -13.39
CA SER A 223 5.51 15.32 -14.67
C SER A 223 4.46 14.62 -15.51
N LYS A 224 4.29 13.30 -15.35
CA LYS A 224 3.28 12.53 -16.06
C LYS A 224 2.08 12.27 -15.16
N ILE A 225 0.97 12.94 -15.44
CA ILE A 225 -0.30 12.74 -14.74
C ILE A 225 -1.19 11.83 -15.59
N LEU A 226 -1.67 10.74 -14.98
CA LEU A 226 -2.53 9.76 -15.59
C LEU A 226 -3.83 9.64 -14.81
N GLU A 227 -4.93 9.40 -15.50
CA GLU A 227 -6.20 9.08 -14.85
C GLU A 227 -6.23 7.60 -14.45
N GLY A 228 -6.87 7.33 -13.32
CA GLY A 228 -7.08 5.98 -12.83
C GLY A 228 -8.45 5.79 -12.20
N THR A 229 -8.78 4.53 -11.96
CA THR A 229 -10.00 4.13 -11.26
C THR A 229 -9.66 3.01 -10.28
N VAL A 230 -10.14 3.10 -9.05
CA VAL A 230 -10.02 2.03 -8.05
C VAL A 230 -10.84 0.83 -8.51
N ILE A 231 -10.17 -0.30 -8.73
CA ILE A 231 -10.82 -1.53 -9.20
C ILE A 231 -10.92 -2.62 -8.14
N ARG A 232 -10.01 -2.59 -7.16
CA ARG A 232 -9.94 -3.63 -6.13
C ARG A 232 -9.37 -3.07 -4.83
N LYS A 233 -9.87 -3.59 -3.71
CA LYS A 233 -9.37 -3.35 -2.35
C LYS A 233 -9.13 -4.71 -1.70
N SER A 234 -8.01 -4.89 -1.00
CA SER A 234 -7.78 -6.11 -0.22
C SER A 234 -8.67 -6.13 1.03
N GLU A 235 -9.09 -7.31 1.43
CA GLU A 235 -9.85 -7.53 2.69
C GLU A 235 -8.93 -7.90 3.86
N SER A 236 -7.62 -7.95 3.63
CA SER A 236 -6.60 -8.22 4.64
C SER A 236 -5.41 -7.29 4.46
N THR A 237 -4.71 -7.03 5.55
CA THR A 237 -3.45 -6.28 5.52
C THR A 237 -2.31 -7.17 4.99
N ASP A 238 -1.38 -6.56 4.29
CA ASP A 238 -0.10 -7.17 3.95
C ASP A 238 0.72 -7.38 5.24
N PRO A 239 1.19 -8.61 5.52
CA PRO A 239 1.86 -8.94 6.78
C PRO A 239 3.22 -8.24 6.95
N TYR A 240 3.82 -7.73 5.89
CA TYR A 240 5.11 -7.04 5.94
C TYR A 240 4.96 -5.53 6.15
N THR A 241 3.94 -4.93 5.55
CA THR A 241 3.72 -3.47 5.61
C THR A 241 2.65 -3.07 6.62
N GLY A 242 1.77 -4.00 7.03
CA GLY A 242 0.63 -3.73 7.89
C GLY A 242 -0.46 -2.87 7.25
N THR A 243 -0.41 -2.66 5.93
CA THR A 243 -1.37 -1.83 5.19
C THR A 243 -2.28 -2.67 4.31
N PHE A 244 -3.47 -2.17 4.01
CA PHE A 244 -4.35 -2.75 2.98
C PHE A 244 -3.84 -2.36 1.60
N THR A 245 -3.95 -3.28 0.64
CA THR A 245 -3.62 -2.99 -0.76
C THR A 245 -4.86 -2.47 -1.49
N VAL A 246 -4.70 -1.36 -2.20
CA VAL A 246 -5.69 -0.80 -3.12
C VAL A 246 -5.09 -0.78 -4.52
N ASP A 247 -5.79 -1.41 -5.48
CA ASP A 247 -5.37 -1.47 -6.87
C ASP A 247 -6.15 -0.43 -7.69
N ILE A 248 -5.40 0.46 -8.33
CA ILE A 248 -5.92 1.54 -9.17
C ILE A 248 -5.54 1.24 -10.61
N LYS A 249 -6.52 0.96 -11.47
CA LYS A 249 -6.31 0.73 -12.89
C LYS A 249 -6.04 2.05 -13.59
N LEU A 250 -4.99 2.12 -14.39
CA LEU A 250 -4.68 3.27 -15.21
C LEU A 250 -5.61 3.30 -16.45
N ASN A 251 -6.23 4.44 -16.70
CA ASN A 251 -7.16 4.69 -17.82
C ASN A 251 -6.48 5.54 -18.90
N SER A 252 -5.30 5.16 -19.36
CA SER A 252 -4.57 5.87 -20.41
C SER A 252 -4.57 5.09 -21.71
N LYS A 253 -4.38 5.79 -22.82
CA LYS A 253 -4.07 5.18 -24.12
C LYS A 253 -2.56 5.16 -24.38
N ASP A 254 -1.80 5.96 -23.66
CA ASP A 254 -0.35 6.08 -23.77
C ASP A 254 0.33 5.65 -22.46
N TYR A 255 0.96 4.50 -22.53
CA TYR A 255 1.78 3.92 -21.46
C TYR A 255 3.29 4.04 -21.74
N THR A 256 3.69 4.84 -22.71
CA THR A 256 5.10 5.03 -23.09
C THR A 256 5.88 5.55 -21.89
N GLY A 257 7.03 4.92 -21.61
CA GLY A 257 7.91 5.31 -20.51
C GLY A 257 7.47 4.79 -19.14
N LEU A 258 6.43 3.95 -19.05
CA LEU A 258 6.08 3.25 -17.80
C LEU A 258 6.86 1.95 -17.70
N ALA A 259 7.34 1.65 -16.50
CA ALA A 259 7.98 0.38 -16.17
C ALA A 259 7.40 -0.18 -14.87
N SER A 260 7.31 -1.52 -14.77
CA SER A 260 6.92 -2.19 -13.53
C SER A 260 7.93 -1.86 -12.42
N GLY A 261 7.42 -1.57 -11.21
CA GLY A 261 8.22 -1.11 -10.08
C GLY A 261 8.45 0.41 -9.99
N MET A 262 8.04 1.20 -10.99
CA MET A 262 8.09 2.66 -10.88
C MET A 262 7.14 3.15 -9.79
N PHE A 263 7.59 4.16 -9.01
CA PHE A 263 6.73 4.79 -8.02
C PHE A 263 5.74 5.75 -8.66
N GLY A 264 4.53 5.74 -8.10
CA GLY A 264 3.48 6.68 -8.43
C GLY A 264 2.75 7.16 -7.19
N LYS A 265 2.23 8.38 -7.25
CA LYS A 265 1.39 8.96 -6.21
C LYS A 265 -0.03 9.10 -6.76
N ALA A 266 -0.99 8.44 -6.12
CA ALA A 266 -2.40 8.57 -6.46
C ALA A 266 -3.08 9.57 -5.53
N THR A 267 -3.87 10.46 -6.11
CA THR A 267 -4.84 11.32 -5.41
C THR A 267 -6.23 10.81 -5.76
N ILE A 268 -6.86 10.11 -4.82
CA ILE A 268 -8.16 9.45 -5.00
C ILE A 268 -9.27 10.39 -4.56
N ASN A 269 -10.24 10.64 -5.43
CA ASN A 269 -11.43 11.41 -5.13
C ASN A 269 -12.49 10.49 -4.50
N VAL A 270 -12.64 10.54 -3.18
CA VAL A 270 -13.61 9.72 -2.47
C VAL A 270 -14.97 10.42 -2.47
N GLY A 271 -15.95 9.81 -3.16
CA GLY A 271 -17.30 10.37 -3.34
C GLY A 271 -18.15 10.39 -2.07
N LYS A 272 -17.80 9.59 -1.07
CA LYS A 272 -18.27 9.82 0.29
C LYS A 272 -17.44 10.94 0.85
N SER A 273 -18.09 12.09 1.10
CA SER A 273 -17.55 13.02 2.07
C SER A 273 -17.09 12.16 3.24
N VAL A 274 -15.78 11.86 3.31
CA VAL A 274 -15.22 11.62 4.63
C VAL A 274 -15.81 12.80 5.38
N LYS A 275 -16.59 12.58 6.46
CA LYS A 275 -16.74 13.63 7.45
C LYS A 275 -15.30 14.03 7.68
N ALA A 276 -14.86 15.04 6.95
CA ALA A 276 -13.65 15.72 7.28
C ALA A 276 -13.93 16.05 8.73
N ALA A 277 -13.27 15.38 9.64
CA ALA A 277 -13.17 15.88 10.97
C ALA A 277 -12.84 17.34 10.71
N ASP A 278 -13.77 18.25 11.07
CA ASP A 278 -13.60 19.66 10.80
C ASP A 278 -12.16 19.97 11.16
N THR A 279 -11.28 20.00 10.16
CA THR A 279 -9.86 20.20 10.40
C THR A 279 -9.54 21.62 9.98
N TRP A 280 -8.86 22.32 10.84
CA TRP A 280 -8.49 23.71 10.61
C TRP A 280 -6.98 23.83 10.61
N ALA A 281 -6.43 24.42 9.57
CA ALA A 281 -5.01 24.76 9.55
C ALA A 281 -4.84 26.15 10.17
N VAL A 282 -4.06 26.23 11.25
CA VAL A 282 -3.72 27.48 11.93
C VAL A 282 -2.20 27.63 12.02
N PRO A 283 -1.66 28.86 11.90
CA PRO A 283 -0.24 29.08 12.07
C PRO A 283 0.25 28.59 13.44
N TYR A 284 1.44 27.99 13.48
CA TYR A 284 2.04 27.47 14.71
C TYR A 284 2.14 28.52 15.81
N ASP A 285 2.43 29.78 15.46
CA ASP A 285 2.56 30.90 16.39
C ASP A 285 1.26 31.24 17.13
N ALA A 286 0.11 30.76 16.67
CA ALA A 286 -1.16 30.94 17.36
C ALA A 286 -1.38 29.93 18.50
N LEU A 287 -0.65 28.81 18.49
CA LEU A 287 -0.80 27.73 19.45
C LEU A 287 -0.09 28.06 20.76
N LEU A 288 -0.79 27.89 21.86
CA LEU A 288 -0.30 28.09 23.22
C LEU A 288 -0.31 26.77 23.98
N ASP A 289 0.68 26.59 24.84
CA ASP A 289 0.76 25.46 25.80
C ASP A 289 0.49 24.09 25.11
N GLY A 290 1.05 23.85 23.93
CA GLY A 290 0.88 22.59 23.20
C GLY A 290 1.71 21.47 23.80
N ASP A 291 1.06 20.31 24.08
CA ASP A 291 1.70 19.08 24.58
C ASP A 291 1.91 18.01 23.48
N GLY A 292 1.73 18.40 22.22
CA GLY A 292 1.83 17.52 21.05
C GLY A 292 0.51 16.86 20.64
N SER A 293 -0.45 16.70 21.54
CA SER A 293 -1.79 16.17 21.27
C SER A 293 -2.92 17.16 21.51
N THR A 294 -2.73 18.09 22.45
CA THR A 294 -3.66 19.18 22.75
C THR A 294 -2.93 20.50 22.92
N GLY A 295 -3.67 21.61 22.84
CA GLY A 295 -3.16 22.95 23.05
C GLY A 295 -4.28 23.94 23.28
N TYR A 296 -3.95 25.22 23.30
CA TYR A 296 -4.92 26.29 23.44
C TYR A 296 -4.74 27.31 22.32
N LEU A 297 -5.87 27.88 21.90
CA LEU A 297 -5.90 29.00 20.97
C LEU A 297 -6.75 30.13 21.58
N PHE A 298 -6.43 31.36 21.24
CA PHE A 298 -7.35 32.48 21.45
C PHE A 298 -8.20 32.67 20.18
N VAL A 299 -9.51 32.78 20.38
CA VAL A 299 -10.50 32.95 19.31
C VAL A 299 -11.37 34.17 19.60
N THR A 300 -12.00 34.71 18.57
CA THR A 300 -13.01 35.74 18.71
C THR A 300 -14.15 35.52 17.73
N ASN A 301 -15.39 35.69 18.17
CA ASN A 301 -16.58 35.66 17.34
C ASN A 301 -17.24 37.03 17.21
N ASP A 302 -16.91 37.98 18.10
CA ASP A 302 -17.48 39.36 18.18
C ASP A 302 -16.48 40.43 17.71
N GLY A 303 -15.20 40.05 17.49
CA GLY A 303 -14.12 40.97 17.17
C GLY A 303 -13.73 41.93 18.31
N LYS A 304 -14.25 41.76 19.51
CA LYS A 304 -14.05 42.63 20.67
C LYS A 304 -13.47 41.92 21.88
N THR A 305 -13.74 40.63 22.04
CA THR A 305 -13.29 39.82 23.18
C THR A 305 -12.52 38.60 22.71
N ALA A 306 -11.43 38.25 23.40
CA ALA A 306 -10.67 37.04 23.21
C ALA A 306 -11.18 35.92 24.13
N GLN A 307 -11.40 34.73 23.57
CA GLN A 307 -11.77 33.53 24.35
C GLN A 307 -10.68 32.49 24.21
N ARG A 308 -10.25 31.89 25.29
CA ARG A 308 -9.29 30.79 25.28
C ARG A 308 -10.02 29.47 25.11
N VAL A 309 -9.69 28.78 24.02
CA VAL A 309 -10.33 27.51 23.65
C VAL A 309 -9.28 26.41 23.65
N LYS A 310 -9.63 25.26 24.26
CA LYS A 310 -8.80 24.04 24.17
C LYS A 310 -9.05 23.35 22.85
N VAL A 311 -7.99 22.93 22.17
CA VAL A 311 -8.05 22.28 20.87
C VAL A 311 -7.28 20.97 20.85
N ALA A 312 -7.71 20.04 20.00
CA ALA A 312 -6.99 18.81 19.72
C ALA A 312 -6.12 18.98 18.47
N ILE A 313 -4.86 18.53 18.55
CA ILE A 313 -3.87 18.63 17.49
C ILE A 313 -3.83 17.30 16.73
N GLY A 314 -4.10 17.32 15.42
CA GLY A 314 -4.03 16.16 14.54
C GLY A 314 -2.67 15.99 13.85
N GLY A 315 -1.84 17.03 13.83
CA GLY A 315 -0.51 16.99 13.23
C GLY A 315 0.04 18.38 12.91
N MET A 316 1.26 18.40 12.40
CA MET A 316 1.94 19.62 11.94
C MET A 316 2.32 19.51 10.48
N LYS A 317 2.16 20.58 9.72
CA LYS A 317 2.52 20.65 8.30
C LYS A 317 3.25 21.96 8.04
N LYS A 318 4.58 21.92 7.88
CA LYS A 318 5.45 23.09 7.77
C LYS A 318 5.24 24.04 8.97
N ASP A 319 4.71 25.23 8.73
CA ASP A 319 4.49 26.29 9.72
C ASP A 319 3.04 26.32 10.25
N GLU A 320 2.24 25.30 9.93
CA GLU A 320 0.83 25.20 10.31
C GLU A 320 0.57 23.99 11.20
N VAL A 321 -0.32 24.15 12.15
CA VAL A 321 -0.85 23.09 13.02
C VAL A 321 -2.24 22.71 12.53
N ILE A 322 -2.49 21.42 12.34
CA ILE A 322 -3.80 20.91 11.96
C ILE A 322 -4.60 20.64 13.26
N ILE A 323 -5.65 21.37 13.45
CA ILE A 323 -6.58 21.21 14.55
C ILE A 323 -7.71 20.29 14.12
N THR A 324 -8.02 19.27 14.92
CA THR A 324 -9.05 18.27 14.62
C THR A 324 -10.31 18.44 15.46
N ASP A 325 -10.25 19.19 16.55
CA ASP A 325 -11.40 19.45 17.42
C ASP A 325 -11.21 20.75 18.20
N GLY A 326 -12.31 21.39 18.61
CA GLY A 326 -12.31 22.57 19.45
C GLY A 326 -12.54 23.91 18.73
N LEU A 327 -12.64 23.93 17.40
CA LEU A 327 -12.90 25.15 16.61
C LEU A 327 -14.28 25.20 15.94
N GLN A 328 -15.21 24.34 16.35
CA GLN A 328 -16.57 24.33 15.83
C GLN A 328 -17.30 25.63 16.17
N GLY A 329 -17.81 26.32 15.16
CA GLY A 329 -18.54 27.59 15.32
C GLY A 329 -17.65 28.80 15.62
N VAL A 330 -16.32 28.66 15.60
CA VAL A 330 -15.38 29.77 15.71
C VAL A 330 -15.26 30.47 14.34
N GLN A 331 -15.33 31.81 14.35
CA GLN A 331 -15.20 32.61 13.13
C GLN A 331 -13.75 33.05 12.88
N GLN A 332 -13.00 33.40 13.93
CA GLN A 332 -11.65 33.92 13.79
C GLN A 332 -10.73 33.42 14.90
N VAL A 333 -9.52 33.02 14.54
CA VAL A 333 -8.41 32.69 15.47
C VAL A 333 -7.46 33.87 15.55
N ILE A 334 -7.01 34.17 16.75
CA ILE A 334 -6.01 35.21 17.00
C ILE A 334 -4.63 34.60 16.74
N VAL A 335 -3.93 35.18 15.76
CA VAL A 335 -2.63 34.66 15.29
C VAL A 335 -1.44 35.51 15.76
N SER A 336 -1.68 36.69 16.31
CA SER A 336 -0.64 37.56 16.86
C SER A 336 -1.17 38.35 18.04
N GLY A 337 -0.32 38.59 19.04
CA GLY A 337 -0.68 39.27 20.30
C GLY A 337 -1.20 38.33 21.40
N SER A 338 -1.26 37.04 21.13
CA SER A 338 -1.79 35.99 22.03
C SER A 338 -1.05 35.92 23.37
N ALA A 339 0.25 36.23 23.43
CA ALA A 339 1.05 36.22 24.64
C ALA A 339 0.62 37.25 25.72
N TYR A 340 -0.13 38.28 25.33
CA TYR A 340 -0.62 39.33 26.22
C TYR A 340 -2.09 39.16 26.61
N LEU A 341 -2.74 38.10 26.09
CA LEU A 341 -4.16 37.86 26.27
C LEU A 341 -4.41 36.96 27.50
N ALA A 342 -5.43 37.30 28.27
CA ALA A 342 -6.11 36.40 29.20
C ALA A 342 -7.51 36.08 28.64
N ASP A 343 -8.15 35.07 29.18
CA ASP A 343 -9.55 34.79 28.85
C ASP A 343 -10.44 36.00 29.12
N LYS A 344 -11.27 36.37 28.12
CA LYS A 344 -12.15 37.54 28.10
C LYS A 344 -11.43 38.90 28.02
N SER A 345 -10.16 38.96 27.63
CA SER A 345 -9.46 40.23 27.36
C SER A 345 -10.15 41.01 26.26
N LEU A 346 -10.21 42.35 26.41
CA LEU A 346 -10.68 43.23 25.33
C LEU A 346 -9.61 43.36 24.26
N ILE A 347 -10.02 43.21 23.03
CA ILE A 347 -9.13 43.22 21.86
C ILE A 347 -9.53 44.29 20.84
N LYS A 348 -8.54 44.68 20.07
CA LYS A 348 -8.74 45.52 18.86
C LYS A 348 -8.03 44.83 17.68
N ILE A 349 -8.82 44.44 16.70
CA ILE A 349 -8.26 43.82 15.48
C ILE A 349 -7.48 44.88 14.72
N VAL A 350 -6.20 44.60 14.44
CA VAL A 350 -5.33 45.42 13.59
C VAL A 350 -5.02 44.61 12.33
N ARG A 351 -4.94 45.34 11.21
CA ARG A 351 -4.66 44.72 9.91
C ARG A 351 -3.18 44.40 9.70
#